data_68c4998c36e11121e91f3bacc3917d2b
#
_entry.id   68c4998c36e11121e91f3bacc3917d2b
#
_cell.length_a   1.000
_cell.length_b   1.000
_cell.length_c   1.000
_cell.angle_alpha   90.00
_cell.angle_beta   90.00
_cell.angle_gamma   90.00
#
_symmetry.space_group_name_H-M   'P 1'
#
loop_
_entity.id
_entity.type
_entity.pdbx_description
1 polymer ?
#
loop_
_entity_poly.entity_id
_entity_poly.type
_entity_poly.pdbx_seq_one_letter_code
_entity_poly.pdbx_strand_id
1 'polypeptide(L)'
;MTAARECSPPHAGRRIIGAAIALLALTVTACSEVEEPSSDDYAPATVATADPSTAPTVKFTEEAARRVDLTMSTVTGREGALVVEYAALIYDKQGKTWVYTAPEPLTFLRAKVAVAEIDGNRVTLSDCPPPGTKVVTQGVTEVYGAELGMAGKH
;
A
#
# COMPACT_ATOMS: atom_id res chain seq x y z
N MET A 1 43.92 37.88 -5.77
CA MET A 1 45.10 37.52 -6.56
C MET A 1 44.78 36.19 -7.22
N THR A 2 44.55 36.26 -8.39
CA THR A 2 45.04 35.89 -9.69
C THR A 2 44.17 34.75 -10.22
N ALA A 3 43.48 34.87 -11.20
CA ALA A 3 43.49 35.30 -12.58
C ALA A 3 42.74 34.21 -13.41
N ALA A 4 41.83 34.69 -14.17
CA ALA A 4 41.11 34.02 -15.23
C ALA A 4 42.03 33.47 -16.33
N ARG A 5 41.60 32.43 -17.02
CA ARG A 5 41.95 32.25 -18.43
C ARG A 5 40.74 31.77 -19.22
N GLU A 6 40.18 32.73 -19.94
CA GLU A 6 39.43 32.52 -21.18
C GLU A 6 40.31 31.83 -22.23
N CYS A 7 39.71 30.99 -23.04
CA CYS A 7 40.18 30.68 -24.36
C CYS A 7 39.00 30.60 -25.34
N SER A 8 38.84 31.64 -26.08
CA SER A 8 37.96 31.78 -27.26
C SER A 8 38.67 31.25 -28.54
N PRO A 9 37.85 31.05 -29.60
CA PRO A 9 38.15 30.16 -30.72
C PRO A 9 38.91 30.87 -31.89
N PRO A 10 39.25 30.18 -32.95
CA PRO A 10 39.38 30.82 -34.23
C PRO A 10 38.39 30.28 -35.29
N HIS A 11 37.92 31.22 -36.02
CA HIS A 11 37.06 31.16 -37.19
C HIS A 11 37.68 30.54 -38.41
N ALA A 12 36.77 30.18 -39.31
CA ALA A 12 36.80 30.34 -40.76
C ALA A 12 37.07 29.12 -41.64
N GLY A 13 36.11 28.86 -42.52
CA GLY A 13 36.28 27.98 -43.68
C GLY A 13 35.00 27.66 -44.39
N ARG A 14 34.43 28.67 -45.06
CA ARG A 14 33.30 28.60 -45.99
C ARG A 14 33.70 27.84 -47.26
N ARG A 15 32.91 26.84 -47.67
CA ARG A 15 32.67 26.53 -49.10
C ARG A 15 31.36 25.75 -49.27
N ILE A 16 30.57 26.30 -50.18
CA ILE A 16 29.29 25.88 -50.73
C ILE A 16 29.56 24.76 -51.76
N ILE A 17 28.62 23.80 -51.90
CA ILE A 17 28.06 23.26 -53.16
C ILE A 17 27.41 21.89 -52.87
N GLY A 18 26.17 21.74 -53.33
CA GLY A 18 25.63 20.42 -53.70
C GLY A 18 24.28 20.08 -53.07
N ALA A 19 23.24 20.47 -53.78
CA ALA A 19 21.87 20.03 -53.51
C ALA A 19 21.72 18.53 -53.75
N ALA A 20 21.10 17.82 -52.76
CA ALA A 20 20.37 16.60 -53.03
C ALA A 20 19.26 16.49 -51.96
N ILE A 21 18.05 16.76 -52.42
CA ILE A 21 16.81 16.61 -51.68
C ILE A 21 16.53 15.09 -51.60
N ALA A 22 16.78 14.47 -50.47
CA ALA A 22 16.25 13.16 -50.15
C ALA A 22 15.10 13.38 -49.17
N LEU A 23 13.88 13.30 -49.65
CA LEU A 23 12.66 13.25 -48.83
C LEU A 23 12.69 11.95 -48.05
N LEU A 24 13.15 12.00 -46.80
CA LEU A 24 13.00 10.89 -45.84
C LEU A 24 11.66 11.10 -45.14
N ALA A 25 10.66 10.36 -45.60
CA ALA A 25 9.37 10.29 -44.91
C ALA A 25 9.60 9.72 -43.51
N LEU A 26 9.57 10.58 -42.50
CA LEU A 26 9.43 10.13 -41.09
C LEU A 26 8.03 9.55 -40.95
N THR A 27 7.91 8.24 -40.94
CA THR A 27 6.74 7.56 -40.39
C THR A 27 6.76 7.77 -38.89
N VAL A 28 6.00 8.75 -38.43
CA VAL A 28 5.66 8.88 -37.01
C VAL A 28 4.80 7.67 -36.69
N THR A 29 5.40 6.68 -36.04
CA THR A 29 4.66 5.59 -35.42
C THR A 29 3.85 6.22 -34.29
N ALA A 30 2.56 6.42 -34.54
CA ALA A 30 1.62 6.80 -33.51
C ALA A 30 1.67 5.70 -32.44
N CYS A 31 2.25 6.00 -31.27
CA CYS A 31 1.97 5.24 -30.06
C CYS A 31 0.47 5.35 -29.86
N SER A 32 -0.26 4.26 -30.07
CA SER A 32 -1.64 4.15 -29.65
C SER A 32 -1.60 4.37 -28.15
N GLU A 33 -2.22 5.44 -27.67
CA GLU A 33 -2.55 5.62 -26.29
C GLU A 33 -3.37 4.39 -25.90
N VAL A 34 -2.78 3.52 -25.10
CA VAL A 34 -3.53 2.48 -24.40
C VAL A 34 -4.43 3.27 -23.46
N GLU A 35 -5.73 3.33 -23.75
CA GLU A 35 -6.72 3.79 -22.77
C GLU A 35 -6.55 2.89 -21.54
N GLU A 36 -5.86 3.41 -20.53
CA GLU A 36 -5.87 2.81 -19.21
C GLU A 36 -7.33 2.84 -18.75
N PRO A 37 -7.89 1.68 -18.34
CA PRO A 37 -9.25 1.66 -17.79
C PRO A 37 -9.28 2.68 -16.66
N SER A 38 -10.20 3.63 -16.76
CA SER A 38 -10.37 4.69 -15.77
C SER A 38 -10.44 4.06 -14.38
N SER A 39 -9.54 4.45 -13.50
CA SER A 39 -9.41 3.94 -12.12
C SER A 39 -10.65 4.18 -11.25
N ASP A 40 -11.66 4.84 -11.77
CA ASP A 40 -12.90 5.18 -11.07
C ASP A 40 -13.86 4.00 -10.87
N ASP A 41 -13.65 2.87 -11.57
CA ASP A 41 -14.55 1.71 -11.52
C ASP A 41 -14.04 0.57 -10.62
N TYR A 42 -12.80 0.61 -10.13
CA TYR A 42 -12.24 -0.44 -9.29
C TYR A 42 -12.03 0.03 -7.86
N ALA A 43 -13.01 -0.17 -7.00
CA ALA A 43 -12.88 0.03 -5.55
C ALA A 43 -12.54 -1.32 -4.88
N PRO A 44 -11.26 -1.62 -4.58
CA PRO A 44 -10.85 -2.89 -3.97
C PRO A 44 -11.40 -3.08 -2.56
N ALA A 45 -11.73 -1.97 -1.90
CA ALA A 45 -12.31 -1.99 -0.56
C ALA A 45 -13.29 -0.82 -0.38
N THR A 46 -14.29 -1.04 0.46
CA THR A 46 -15.19 0.02 0.95
C THR A 46 -14.96 0.24 2.43
N VAL A 47 -15.00 1.49 2.86
CA VAL A 47 -14.83 1.88 4.27
C VAL A 47 -16.14 2.51 4.73
N ALA A 48 -16.72 1.95 5.79
CA ALA A 48 -17.93 2.46 6.41
C ALA A 48 -17.63 2.86 7.86
N THR A 49 -17.99 4.07 8.24
CA THR A 49 -17.91 4.54 9.62
C THR A 49 -19.34 4.67 10.15
N ALA A 50 -19.70 3.78 11.05
CA ALA A 50 -21.04 3.82 11.67
C ALA A 50 -21.13 4.92 12.73
N ASP A 51 -20.02 5.19 13.44
CA ASP A 51 -19.93 6.19 14.51
C ASP A 51 -18.50 6.79 14.48
N PRO A 52 -18.36 8.12 14.58
CA PRO A 52 -17.04 8.78 14.62
C PRO A 52 -16.14 8.35 15.78
N SER A 53 -16.70 7.75 16.83
CA SER A 53 -15.96 7.25 17.99
C SER A 53 -15.47 5.81 17.84
N THR A 54 -15.95 5.08 16.86
CA THR A 54 -15.58 3.69 16.58
C THR A 54 -14.63 3.60 15.38
N ALA A 55 -13.77 2.58 15.39
CA ALA A 55 -12.93 2.31 14.24
C ALA A 55 -13.81 1.98 13.02
N PRO A 56 -13.46 2.49 11.83
CA PRO A 56 -14.23 2.21 10.63
C PRO A 56 -14.17 0.72 10.27
N THR A 57 -15.23 0.25 9.65
CA THR A 57 -15.31 -1.10 9.08
C THR A 57 -14.75 -1.07 7.66
N VAL A 58 -13.81 -1.97 7.38
CA VAL A 58 -13.20 -2.14 6.05
C VAL A 58 -13.73 -3.43 5.43
N LYS A 59 -14.35 -3.33 4.26
CA LYS A 59 -14.83 -4.49 3.52
C LYS A 59 -14.10 -4.61 2.20
N PHE A 60 -13.42 -5.74 1.99
CA PHE A 60 -12.70 -6.06 0.76
C PHE A 60 -13.61 -6.77 -0.25
N THR A 61 -13.28 -6.62 -1.54
CA THR A 61 -13.77 -7.53 -2.57
C THR A 61 -12.99 -8.85 -2.49
N GLU A 62 -13.58 -9.94 -3.00
CA GLU A 62 -12.88 -11.23 -3.08
C GLU A 62 -11.60 -11.15 -3.92
N GLU A 63 -11.65 -10.35 -4.98
CA GLU A 63 -10.50 -10.14 -5.85
C GLU A 63 -9.37 -9.40 -5.14
N ALA A 64 -9.68 -8.35 -4.39
CA ALA A 64 -8.69 -7.63 -3.60
C ALA A 64 -8.05 -8.53 -2.55
N ALA A 65 -8.86 -9.30 -1.82
CA ALA A 65 -8.35 -10.23 -0.81
C ALA A 65 -7.40 -11.28 -1.41
N ARG A 66 -7.73 -11.81 -2.60
CA ARG A 66 -6.84 -12.74 -3.31
C ARG A 66 -5.53 -12.08 -3.77
N ARG A 67 -5.59 -10.84 -4.27
CA ARG A 67 -4.39 -10.12 -4.74
C ARG A 67 -3.36 -9.87 -3.65
N VAL A 68 -3.82 -9.67 -2.41
CA VAL A 68 -2.94 -9.42 -1.25
C VAL A 68 -2.66 -10.68 -0.45
N ASP A 69 -3.06 -11.85 -0.94
CA ASP A 69 -2.94 -13.15 -0.23
C ASP A 69 -3.44 -13.06 1.21
N LEU A 70 -4.62 -12.45 1.40
CA LEU A 70 -5.14 -12.17 2.71
C LEU A 70 -5.35 -13.47 3.50
N THR A 71 -4.64 -13.62 4.60
CA THR A 71 -4.76 -14.76 5.48
C THR A 71 -5.08 -14.35 6.92
N MET A 72 -5.65 -15.28 7.65
CA MET A 72 -6.08 -15.06 9.03
C MET A 72 -5.64 -16.22 9.90
N SER A 73 -5.29 -15.92 11.15
CA SER A 73 -5.14 -16.91 12.20
C SER A 73 -6.20 -16.72 13.29
N THR A 74 -6.25 -17.66 14.21
CA THR A 74 -7.19 -17.60 15.33
C THR A 74 -6.46 -17.22 16.62
N VAL A 75 -7.00 -16.26 17.35
CA VAL A 75 -6.52 -15.94 18.70
C VAL A 75 -6.62 -17.17 19.57
N THR A 76 -5.51 -17.60 20.14
CA THR A 76 -5.42 -18.78 21.01
C THR A 76 -5.07 -18.40 22.43
N GLY A 77 -5.17 -19.35 23.35
CA GLY A 77 -4.80 -19.15 24.74
C GLY A 77 -6.00 -19.01 25.68
N ARG A 78 -5.75 -18.41 26.83
CA ARG A 78 -6.74 -18.18 27.90
C ARG A 78 -6.81 -16.70 28.19
N GLU A 79 -7.89 -16.27 28.82
CA GLU A 79 -8.03 -14.92 29.33
C GLU A 79 -6.81 -14.49 30.15
N GLY A 80 -6.26 -13.31 29.87
CA GLY A 80 -5.02 -12.80 30.46
C GLY A 80 -3.70 -13.32 29.86
N ALA A 81 -3.76 -14.31 28.95
CA ALA A 81 -2.60 -14.85 28.22
C ALA A 81 -3.00 -15.30 26.81
N LEU A 82 -3.55 -14.37 26.04
CA LEU A 82 -3.97 -14.61 24.67
C LEU A 82 -2.79 -14.47 23.72
N VAL A 83 -2.75 -15.29 22.70
CA VAL A 83 -1.61 -15.37 21.76
C VAL A 83 -2.07 -15.11 20.34
N VAL A 84 -1.35 -14.22 19.67
CA VAL A 84 -1.47 -13.95 18.25
C VAL A 84 -0.10 -14.03 17.58
N GLU A 85 -0.08 -14.07 16.25
CA GLU A 85 1.16 -13.94 15.50
C GLU A 85 1.60 -12.47 15.44
N TYR A 86 2.91 -12.24 15.49
CA TYR A 86 3.48 -10.89 15.39
C TYR A 86 3.03 -10.14 14.14
N ALA A 87 2.88 -10.86 13.02
CA ALA A 87 2.41 -10.30 11.75
C ALA A 87 0.99 -9.70 11.81
N ALA A 88 0.18 -10.06 12.81
CA ALA A 88 -1.14 -9.48 13.01
C ALA A 88 -1.12 -8.07 13.63
N LEU A 89 0.02 -7.65 14.23
CA LEU A 89 0.10 -6.40 14.95
C LEU A 89 0.23 -5.19 14.02
N ILE A 90 -0.48 -4.12 14.36
CA ILE A 90 -0.32 -2.80 13.78
C ILE A 90 0.04 -1.82 14.88
N TYR A 91 0.92 -0.90 14.54
CA TYR A 91 1.26 0.24 15.39
C TYR A 91 0.73 1.51 14.73
N ASP A 92 -0.09 2.26 15.45
CA ASP A 92 -0.54 3.56 14.97
C ASP A 92 0.54 4.64 15.19
N LYS A 93 0.27 5.85 14.70
CA LYS A 93 1.19 6.99 14.82
C LYS A 93 1.49 7.40 16.27
N GLN A 94 0.66 6.97 17.21
CA GLN A 94 0.83 7.20 18.66
C GLN A 94 1.51 6.01 19.36
N GLY A 95 1.92 4.98 18.62
CA GLY A 95 2.55 3.78 19.16
C GLY A 95 1.57 2.82 19.86
N LYS A 96 0.26 3.01 19.70
CA LYS A 96 -0.74 2.07 20.21
C LYS A 96 -0.81 0.86 19.29
N THR A 97 -1.04 -0.30 19.90
CA THR A 97 -1.11 -1.59 19.21
C THR A 97 -2.56 -2.01 18.92
N TRP A 98 -2.74 -2.58 17.73
CA TRP A 98 -4.03 -3.00 17.20
C TRP A 98 -3.89 -4.29 16.41
N VAL A 99 -5.00 -5.00 16.24
CA VAL A 99 -5.16 -6.10 15.27
C VAL A 99 -6.43 -5.87 14.46
N TYR A 100 -6.51 -6.45 13.26
CA TYR A 100 -7.76 -6.51 12.52
C TYR A 100 -8.48 -7.81 12.82
N THR A 101 -9.67 -7.72 13.39
CA THR A 101 -10.59 -8.85 13.56
C THR A 101 -11.48 -8.98 12.34
N ALA A 102 -11.94 -10.20 12.06
CA ALA A 102 -12.85 -10.51 10.97
C ALA A 102 -14.18 -11.07 11.53
N PRO A 103 -15.15 -10.21 11.89
CA PRO A 103 -16.45 -10.64 12.39
C PRO A 103 -17.28 -11.32 11.30
N GLU A 104 -17.10 -10.92 10.04
CA GLU A 104 -17.74 -11.48 8.86
C GLU A 104 -16.70 -11.73 7.75
N PRO A 105 -17.01 -12.56 6.75
CA PRO A 105 -16.12 -12.75 5.60
C PRO A 105 -15.78 -11.42 4.94
N LEU A 106 -14.48 -11.21 4.67
CA LEU A 106 -13.95 -10.01 4.00
C LEU A 106 -14.27 -8.68 4.68
N THR A 107 -14.71 -8.71 5.93
CA THR A 107 -15.08 -7.53 6.72
C THR A 107 -14.17 -7.44 7.93
N PHE A 108 -13.46 -6.33 8.06
CA PHE A 108 -12.42 -6.15 9.04
C PHE A 108 -12.70 -4.96 9.94
N LEU A 109 -12.45 -5.16 11.23
CA LEU A 109 -12.56 -4.14 12.27
C LEU A 109 -11.27 -4.07 13.06
N ARG A 110 -10.77 -2.87 13.25
CA ARG A 110 -9.59 -2.66 14.08
C ARG A 110 -9.94 -2.76 15.57
N ALA A 111 -9.30 -3.70 16.26
CA ALA A 111 -9.44 -3.90 17.69
C ALA A 111 -8.15 -3.51 18.41
N LYS A 112 -8.28 -2.73 19.48
CA LYS A 112 -7.13 -2.37 20.31
C LYS A 112 -6.65 -3.58 21.08
N VAL A 113 -5.32 -3.71 21.23
CA VAL A 113 -4.69 -4.78 21.99
C VAL A 113 -3.62 -4.21 22.92
N ALA A 114 -3.35 -4.93 24.00
CA ALA A 114 -2.23 -4.63 24.91
C ALA A 114 -1.22 -5.78 24.84
N VAL A 115 -0.01 -5.49 24.40
CA VAL A 115 1.08 -6.46 24.30
C VAL A 115 1.72 -6.63 25.66
N ALA A 116 1.77 -7.88 26.17
CA ALA A 116 2.47 -8.24 27.40
C ALA A 116 3.89 -8.71 27.09
N GLU A 117 4.07 -9.53 26.04
CA GLU A 117 5.37 -10.13 25.69
C GLU A 117 5.43 -10.44 24.20
N ILE A 118 6.62 -10.31 23.62
CA ILE A 118 6.92 -10.74 22.26
C ILE A 118 8.06 -11.75 22.31
N ASP A 119 7.80 -12.96 21.82
CA ASP A 119 8.78 -14.03 21.68
C ASP A 119 8.80 -14.54 20.23
N GLY A 120 9.76 -14.06 19.46
CA GLY A 120 9.86 -14.33 18.04
C GLY A 120 8.60 -13.93 17.27
N ASN A 121 7.91 -14.91 16.68
CA ASN A 121 6.64 -14.69 15.96
C ASN A 121 5.39 -14.78 16.86
N ARG A 122 5.56 -14.99 18.16
CA ARG A 122 4.46 -15.14 19.12
C ARG A 122 4.34 -13.87 19.96
N VAL A 123 3.14 -13.36 20.04
CA VAL A 123 2.83 -12.19 20.87
C VAL A 123 1.78 -12.60 21.90
N THR A 124 2.13 -12.44 23.17
CA THR A 124 1.20 -12.61 24.28
C THR A 124 0.53 -11.27 24.55
N LEU A 125 -0.78 -11.27 24.61
CA LEU A 125 -1.62 -10.11 24.85
C LEU A 125 -2.26 -10.20 26.23
N SER A 126 -2.22 -9.08 26.97
CA SER A 126 -2.95 -8.93 28.24
C SER A 126 -4.38 -8.44 28.03
N ASP A 127 -4.64 -7.77 26.91
CA ASP A 127 -5.97 -7.29 26.52
C ASP A 127 -6.11 -7.44 25.00
N CYS A 128 -7.15 -8.14 24.56
CA CYS A 128 -7.43 -8.36 23.14
C CYS A 128 -8.83 -8.94 22.91
N PRO A 129 -9.25 -9.12 21.64
CA PRO A 129 -10.45 -9.88 21.33
C PRO A 129 -10.44 -11.30 21.92
N PRO A 130 -11.60 -11.86 22.26
CA PRO A 130 -11.69 -13.16 22.94
C PRO A 130 -11.04 -14.31 22.15
N PRO A 131 -10.65 -15.42 22.82
CA PRO A 131 -10.16 -16.61 22.15
C PRO A 131 -11.14 -17.10 21.09
N GLY A 132 -10.62 -17.62 19.98
CA GLY A 132 -11.43 -18.05 18.85
C GLY A 132 -11.72 -16.95 17.81
N THR A 133 -11.43 -15.69 18.14
CA THR A 133 -11.55 -14.58 17.18
C THR A 133 -10.54 -14.76 16.05
N LYS A 134 -10.99 -14.57 14.80
CA LYS A 134 -10.11 -14.54 13.64
C LYS A 134 -9.46 -13.16 13.53
N VAL A 135 -8.14 -13.14 13.34
CA VAL A 135 -7.35 -11.94 13.12
C VAL A 135 -6.55 -12.07 11.83
N VAL A 136 -6.41 -10.97 11.11
CA VAL A 136 -5.62 -10.91 9.88
C VAL A 136 -4.15 -11.04 10.23
N THR A 137 -3.42 -11.91 9.51
CA THR A 137 -1.97 -12.13 9.67
C THR A 137 -1.17 -11.81 8.41
N GLN A 138 -1.80 -11.87 7.25
CA GLN A 138 -1.23 -11.41 5.98
C GLN A 138 -2.22 -10.49 5.28
N GLY A 139 -1.72 -9.44 4.63
CA GLY A 139 -2.55 -8.36 4.08
C GLY A 139 -2.94 -7.28 5.10
N VAL A 140 -2.31 -7.29 6.27
CA VAL A 140 -2.61 -6.37 7.38
C VAL A 140 -2.37 -4.91 6.99
N THR A 141 -1.28 -4.63 6.30
CA THR A 141 -0.90 -3.29 5.80
C THR A 141 -1.87 -2.80 4.74
N GLU A 142 -2.38 -3.68 3.90
CA GLU A 142 -3.35 -3.38 2.86
C GLU A 142 -4.71 -3.03 3.45
N VAL A 143 -5.15 -3.78 4.48
CA VAL A 143 -6.36 -3.44 5.23
C VAL A 143 -6.21 -2.08 5.92
N TYR A 144 -5.04 -1.80 6.52
CA TYR A 144 -4.76 -0.52 7.15
C TYR A 144 -4.70 0.63 6.13
N GLY A 145 -4.06 0.40 4.98
CA GLY A 145 -4.05 1.35 3.87
C GLY A 145 -5.45 1.67 3.36
N ALA A 146 -6.31 0.65 3.23
CA ALA A 146 -7.71 0.83 2.84
C ALA A 146 -8.48 1.64 3.88
N GLU A 147 -8.31 1.35 5.18
CA GLU A 147 -8.92 2.13 6.27
C GLU A 147 -8.55 3.62 6.18
N LEU A 148 -7.31 3.92 5.82
CA LEU A 148 -6.82 5.30 5.66
C LEU A 148 -7.22 5.94 4.32
N GLY A 149 -8.00 5.26 3.48
CA GLY A 149 -8.45 5.75 2.19
C GLY A 149 -7.34 5.79 1.13
N MET A 150 -6.31 4.97 1.28
CA MET A 150 -5.21 4.85 0.31
C MET A 150 -5.44 3.75 -0.74
N ALA A 151 -6.47 2.93 -0.58
CA ALA A 151 -6.81 1.88 -1.52
C ALA A 151 -7.31 2.49 -2.85
N GLY A 152 -6.64 2.17 -3.96
CA GLY A 152 -7.04 2.60 -5.31
C GLY A 152 -6.63 4.03 -5.69
N LYS A 153 -5.79 4.71 -4.91
CA LYS A 153 -5.19 5.99 -5.30
C LYS A 153 -3.81 5.74 -5.92
N HIS A 154 -3.76 5.70 -7.23
CA HIS A 154 -2.53 5.68 -8.03
C HIS A 154 -2.52 6.86 -8.98
#